data_839f32a03b94d496f7da1ffa8d469967
#
_entry.id   839f32a03b94d496f7da1ffa8d469967
#
_cell.length_a   1.000
_cell.length_b   1.000
_cell.length_c   1.000
_cell.angle_alpha   90.00
_cell.angle_beta   90.00
_cell.angle_gamma   90.00
#
_symmetry.space_group_name_H-M   'P 1'
#
loop_
_entity.id
_entity.type
_entity.pdbx_description
1 polymer ?
#
loop_
_entity_poly.entity_id
_entity_poly.type
_entity_poly.pdbx_seq_one_letter_code
_entity_poly.pdbx_strand_id
1 'polypeptide(L)'
;MIINIFDVVNSYRDISPDLLAATLTPDEQLSSDFQTFVRANTGRCHFSDMYVFGDSLCDIGNAFDTTQSCLGEGRPPSPPYFQGRFSNGPVWIEYLATLLGLTSRRNTNFAIGGANTGSDNTFIPNNPLGLPGLQQQINSFIGDLKAVNRLADCEAVYIIWAGANDYLGAGLTQPAMPIKNLSDAVTSLAAVGARHIMVLNLPDLGELPATRRNSQQSALLNALTREHNVGLAKSLSSLSLGSDVNIILFDVHSLFNQVLTNPTKFGFTNVTDSQLDQLEHLQNYTDKFLFWDVIHPTTTSHMIFAKFAFSLLAPIVQARLSNDQYNLSNL
;
A
#
# COMPACT_ATOMS: atom_id res chain seq x y z
N MET A 1 -5.98 -0.47 22.42
CA MET A 1 -6.21 0.96 22.06
C MET A 1 -6.54 0.98 20.59
N ILE A 2 -7.63 1.61 20.22
CA ILE A 2 -7.98 1.86 18.80
C ILE A 2 -7.20 3.09 18.35
N ILE A 3 -6.57 3.03 17.19
CA ILE A 3 -5.85 4.14 16.59
C ILE A 3 -6.72 4.73 15.49
N ASN A 4 -7.09 6.00 15.65
CA ASN A 4 -7.87 6.71 14.66
C ASN A 4 -6.92 7.45 13.71
N ILE A 5 -6.90 7.06 12.44
CA ILE A 5 -6.04 7.66 11.40
C ILE A 5 -6.37 9.15 11.21
N PHE A 6 -7.65 9.53 11.31
CA PHE A 6 -8.05 10.94 11.18
C PHE A 6 -7.42 11.81 12.27
N ASP A 7 -7.42 11.35 13.53
CA ASP A 7 -6.78 12.06 14.63
C ASP A 7 -5.25 12.11 14.44
N VAL A 8 -4.63 11.02 13.98
CA VAL A 8 -3.20 10.98 13.68
C VAL A 8 -2.85 12.04 12.65
N VAL A 9 -3.49 12.05 11.47
CA VAL A 9 -3.13 13.01 10.41
C VAL A 9 -3.46 14.46 10.78
N ASN A 10 -4.51 14.70 11.56
CA ASN A 10 -4.90 16.04 11.99
C ASN A 10 -3.97 16.61 13.07
N SER A 11 -3.29 15.77 13.87
CA SER A 11 -2.34 16.26 14.86
C SER A 11 -1.16 17.02 14.26
N TYR A 12 -0.90 16.84 12.97
CA TYR A 12 0.21 17.47 12.24
C TYR A 12 -0.20 18.64 11.33
N ARG A 13 -1.47 19.08 11.38
CA ARG A 13 -2.00 20.14 10.47
C ARG A 13 -1.35 21.52 10.65
N ASP A 14 -0.87 21.83 11.85
CA ASP A 14 -0.36 23.14 12.23
C ASP A 14 1.18 23.21 12.27
N ILE A 15 1.87 22.26 11.64
CA ILE A 15 3.35 22.29 11.53
C ILE A 15 3.79 23.48 10.66
N SER A 16 4.79 24.22 11.14
CA SER A 16 5.34 25.38 10.44
C SER A 16 5.85 25.02 9.03
N PRO A 17 5.47 25.80 7.98
CA PRO A 17 5.98 25.59 6.63
C PRO A 17 7.50 25.59 6.51
N ASP A 18 8.21 26.43 7.31
CA ASP A 18 9.67 26.50 7.30
C ASP A 18 10.29 25.21 7.84
N LEU A 19 9.68 24.61 8.85
CA LEU A 19 10.12 23.34 9.42
C LEU A 19 9.91 22.18 8.42
N LEU A 20 8.83 22.24 7.65
CA LEU A 20 8.54 21.25 6.61
C LEU A 20 9.44 21.39 5.38
N ALA A 21 9.75 22.61 4.95
CA ALA A 21 10.59 22.86 3.77
C ALA A 21 11.95 22.17 3.87
N ALA A 22 12.49 22.10 5.08
CA ALA A 22 13.77 21.43 5.34
C ALA A 22 13.70 19.88 5.27
N THR A 23 12.52 19.28 5.37
CA THR A 23 12.33 17.82 5.38
C THR A 23 11.78 17.27 4.06
N LEU A 24 11.23 18.14 3.21
CA LEU A 24 10.62 17.76 1.92
C LEU A 24 11.64 17.68 0.77
N THR A 25 12.92 17.97 1.01
CA THR A 25 13.96 17.74 -0.01
C THR A 25 14.09 16.23 -0.24
N PRO A 26 13.80 15.72 -1.45
CA PRO A 26 14.05 14.32 -1.77
C PRO A 26 15.52 14.01 -1.49
N ASP A 27 15.80 12.85 -0.90
CA ASP A 27 17.17 12.34 -0.85
C ASP A 27 17.65 12.16 -2.30
N GLU A 28 18.50 13.09 -2.77
CA GLU A 28 18.98 13.13 -4.15
C GLU A 28 19.68 11.82 -4.54
N GLN A 29 20.40 11.19 -3.58
CA GLN A 29 21.07 9.91 -3.83
C GLN A 29 20.06 8.78 -4.03
N LEU A 30 19.02 8.68 -3.19
CA LEU A 30 17.97 7.68 -3.33
C LEU A 30 17.14 7.87 -4.60
N SER A 31 16.88 9.13 -4.97
CA SER A 31 16.24 9.47 -6.25
C SER A 31 17.10 9.05 -7.43
N SER A 32 18.42 9.30 -7.37
CA SER A 32 19.40 8.88 -8.38
C SER A 32 19.48 7.35 -8.49
N ASP A 33 19.56 6.67 -7.36
CA ASP A 33 19.59 5.19 -7.30
C ASP A 33 18.30 4.57 -7.83
N PHE A 34 17.15 5.18 -7.54
CA PHE A 34 15.88 4.76 -8.10
C PHE A 34 15.83 4.96 -9.62
N GLN A 35 16.24 6.12 -10.12
CA GLN A 35 16.30 6.37 -11.57
C GLN A 35 17.26 5.41 -12.28
N THR A 36 18.38 5.07 -11.67
CA THR A 36 19.33 4.08 -12.19
C THR A 36 18.67 2.69 -12.25
N PHE A 37 17.95 2.31 -11.20
CA PHE A 37 17.20 1.05 -11.17
C PHE A 37 16.09 1.02 -12.23
N VAL A 38 15.34 2.13 -12.41
CA VAL A 38 14.33 2.26 -13.48
C VAL A 38 14.98 2.03 -14.84
N ARG A 39 16.05 2.76 -15.18
CA ARG A 39 16.75 2.63 -16.48
C ARG A 39 17.25 1.21 -16.76
N ALA A 40 17.76 0.53 -15.74
CA ALA A 40 18.26 -0.84 -15.87
C ALA A 40 17.14 -1.88 -16.10
N ASN A 41 15.90 -1.55 -15.77
CA ASN A 41 14.77 -2.47 -15.79
C ASN A 41 13.64 -2.05 -16.75
N THR A 42 13.69 -0.85 -17.33
CA THR A 42 12.70 -0.39 -18.30
C THR A 42 12.61 -1.35 -19.50
N GLY A 43 11.40 -1.71 -19.87
CA GLY A 43 11.14 -2.62 -21.02
C GLY A 43 11.19 -4.12 -20.67
N ARG A 44 11.45 -4.48 -19.40
CA ARG A 44 11.48 -5.87 -18.97
C ARG A 44 10.15 -6.42 -18.49
N CYS A 45 9.18 -5.55 -18.25
CA CYS A 45 7.83 -5.91 -17.78
C CYS A 45 6.78 -5.20 -18.60
N HIS A 46 5.81 -5.94 -19.15
CA HIS A 46 4.67 -5.39 -19.85
C HIS A 46 3.37 -5.92 -19.24
N PHE A 47 2.80 -5.13 -18.31
CA PHE A 47 1.38 -5.19 -18.02
C PHE A 47 0.68 -4.08 -18.81
N SER A 48 -0.56 -4.31 -19.24
CA SER A 48 -1.36 -3.32 -19.97
C SER A 48 -1.79 -2.16 -19.07
N ASP A 49 -2.10 -2.45 -17.80
CA ASP A 49 -2.50 -1.47 -16.79
C ASP A 49 -2.28 -2.03 -15.37
N MET A 50 -2.52 -1.20 -14.35
CA MET A 50 -2.43 -1.54 -12.94
C MET A 50 -3.67 -1.04 -12.20
N TYR A 51 -4.43 -1.97 -11.63
CA TYR A 51 -5.60 -1.69 -10.79
C TYR A 51 -5.24 -1.90 -9.31
N VAL A 52 -5.60 -0.93 -8.47
CA VAL A 52 -5.15 -0.90 -7.07
C VAL A 52 -6.35 -0.76 -6.14
N PHE A 53 -6.40 -1.62 -5.11
CA PHE A 53 -7.41 -1.65 -4.08
C PHE A 53 -6.72 -1.70 -2.71
N GLY A 54 -7.21 -0.93 -1.75
CA GLY A 54 -6.59 -0.93 -0.43
C GLY A 54 -6.88 0.31 0.40
N ASP A 55 -5.93 0.62 1.24
CA ASP A 55 -6.03 1.68 2.25
C ASP A 55 -5.04 2.83 2.01
N SER A 56 -4.70 3.56 3.09
CA SER A 56 -3.79 4.71 3.07
C SER A 56 -2.41 4.43 2.46
N LEU A 57 -1.95 3.18 2.50
CA LEU A 57 -0.65 2.80 1.94
C LEU A 57 -0.65 2.79 0.40
N CYS A 58 -1.83 2.74 -0.22
CA CYS A 58 -2.03 2.71 -1.66
C CYS A 58 -2.79 3.95 -2.20
N ASP A 59 -3.35 4.78 -1.32
CA ASP A 59 -4.14 5.96 -1.67
C ASP A 59 -3.26 7.05 -2.30
N ILE A 60 -3.58 7.44 -3.54
CA ILE A 60 -2.87 8.49 -4.28
C ILE A 60 -3.58 9.86 -4.19
N GLY A 61 -4.38 10.06 -3.13
CA GLY A 61 -5.11 11.27 -2.81
C GLY A 61 -6.62 11.16 -2.99
N ASN A 62 -7.18 9.95 -3.06
CA ASN A 62 -8.63 9.73 -3.18
C ASN A 62 -9.37 10.19 -1.90
N ALA A 63 -8.84 9.88 -0.71
CA ALA A 63 -9.37 10.36 0.55
C ALA A 63 -9.29 11.89 0.66
N PHE A 64 -8.18 12.49 0.20
CA PHE A 64 -8.00 13.95 0.18
C PHE A 64 -9.07 14.63 -0.68
N ASP A 65 -9.27 14.18 -1.91
CA ASP A 65 -10.24 14.79 -2.83
C ASP A 65 -11.67 14.61 -2.32
N THR A 66 -12.00 13.46 -1.75
CA THR A 66 -13.32 13.20 -1.18
C THR A 66 -13.59 14.12 0.01
N THR A 67 -12.64 14.23 0.93
CA THR A 67 -12.78 15.10 2.11
C THR A 67 -12.79 16.58 1.72
N GLN A 68 -11.93 16.99 0.78
CA GLN A 68 -11.94 18.35 0.23
C GLN A 68 -13.29 18.72 -0.37
N SER A 69 -13.88 17.80 -1.12
CA SER A 69 -15.18 18.04 -1.78
C SER A 69 -16.35 18.07 -0.79
N CYS A 70 -16.32 17.22 0.24
CA CYS A 70 -17.43 17.06 1.17
C CYS A 70 -17.33 17.95 2.43
N LEU A 71 -16.11 18.24 2.91
CA LEU A 71 -15.86 18.98 4.15
C LEU A 71 -15.24 20.37 3.90
N GLY A 72 -14.84 20.68 2.66
CA GLY A 72 -14.12 21.90 2.35
C GLY A 72 -12.63 21.86 2.73
N GLU A 73 -12.16 20.76 3.34
CA GLU A 73 -10.78 20.57 3.76
C GLU A 73 -10.30 19.16 3.39
N GLY A 74 -9.22 19.08 2.60
CA GLY A 74 -8.61 17.79 2.22
C GLY A 74 -7.91 17.12 3.40
N ARG A 75 -8.05 15.79 3.50
CA ARG A 75 -7.37 14.97 4.49
C ARG A 75 -6.69 13.75 3.81
N PRO A 76 -5.44 13.43 4.17
CA PRO A 76 -4.57 14.11 5.15
C PRO A 76 -4.24 15.55 4.71
N PRO A 77 -3.93 16.46 5.65
CA PRO A 77 -3.65 17.86 5.32
C PRO A 77 -2.39 17.97 4.42
N SER A 78 -2.43 18.85 3.44
CA SER A 78 -1.31 19.02 2.50
C SER A 78 -0.90 20.50 2.42
N PRO A 79 0.25 20.89 2.99
CA PRO A 79 1.20 20.10 3.80
C PRO A 79 0.66 19.67 5.17
N PRO A 80 1.35 18.82 5.97
CA PRO A 80 2.68 18.22 5.77
C PRO A 80 2.69 16.96 4.91
N TYR A 81 1.53 16.43 4.58
CA TYR A 81 1.41 15.26 3.72
C TYR A 81 1.51 15.65 2.25
N PHE A 82 2.19 14.83 1.46
CA PHE A 82 2.44 15.13 0.06
C PHE A 82 1.18 14.96 -0.79
N GLN A 83 0.59 16.06 -1.24
CA GLN A 83 -0.52 16.08 -2.21
C GLN A 83 -1.64 15.07 -1.90
N GLY A 84 -2.01 14.95 -0.61
CA GLY A 84 -3.07 14.07 -0.15
C GLY A 84 -2.67 12.58 0.00
N ARG A 85 -1.39 12.22 -0.17
CA ARG A 85 -0.87 10.89 0.19
C ARG A 85 -0.62 10.83 1.69
N PHE A 86 -0.72 9.64 2.27
CA PHE A 86 -0.37 9.40 3.68
C PHE A 86 1.14 9.20 3.84
N SER A 87 1.93 10.12 3.30
CA SER A 87 3.39 10.08 3.28
C SER A 87 3.96 11.48 2.97
N ASN A 88 5.27 11.66 3.05
CA ASN A 88 6.00 12.88 2.66
C ASN A 88 6.37 12.93 1.16
N GLY A 89 5.89 12.01 0.36
CA GLY A 89 6.13 11.95 -1.08
C GLY A 89 5.22 10.94 -1.75
N PRO A 90 5.50 10.51 -2.99
CA PRO A 90 4.76 9.47 -3.68
C PRO A 90 4.72 8.16 -2.88
N VAL A 91 3.61 7.43 -2.97
CA VAL A 91 3.47 6.10 -2.38
C VAL A 91 3.99 5.02 -3.32
N TRP A 92 4.23 3.82 -2.81
CA TRP A 92 4.90 2.72 -3.52
C TRP A 92 4.24 2.32 -4.85
N ILE A 93 2.92 2.47 -4.96
CA ILE A 93 2.17 2.22 -6.20
C ILE A 93 2.60 3.15 -7.34
N GLU A 94 2.93 4.42 -7.03
CA GLU A 94 3.38 5.40 -8.04
C GLU A 94 4.79 5.06 -8.52
N TYR A 95 5.67 4.64 -7.62
CA TYR A 95 7.00 4.12 -7.96
C TYR A 95 6.92 2.81 -8.75
N LEU A 96 6.04 1.89 -8.34
CA LEU A 96 5.84 0.63 -9.05
C LEU A 96 5.31 0.86 -10.47
N ALA A 97 4.34 1.77 -10.64
CA ALA A 97 3.85 2.14 -11.97
C ALA A 97 5.01 2.60 -12.87
N THR A 98 5.88 3.48 -12.35
CA THR A 98 7.06 3.94 -13.09
C THR A 98 8.00 2.78 -13.48
N LEU A 99 8.24 1.84 -12.57
CA LEU A 99 9.07 0.65 -12.82
C LEU A 99 8.46 -0.29 -13.89
N LEU A 100 7.14 -0.38 -13.94
CA LEU A 100 6.40 -1.18 -14.92
C LEU A 100 6.23 -0.46 -16.27
N GLY A 101 6.66 0.80 -16.38
CA GLY A 101 6.44 1.64 -17.57
C GLY A 101 4.99 2.12 -17.70
N LEU A 102 4.25 2.10 -16.59
CA LEU A 102 2.86 2.54 -16.48
C LEU A 102 2.76 3.92 -15.83
N THR A 103 1.57 4.49 -15.85
CA THR A 103 1.23 5.71 -15.12
C THR A 103 0.19 5.38 -14.05
N SER A 104 0.48 5.68 -12.78
CA SER A 104 -0.51 5.60 -11.72
C SER A 104 -1.60 6.64 -11.94
N ARG A 105 -2.85 6.20 -11.99
CA ARG A 105 -4.01 7.05 -12.31
C ARG A 105 -5.14 6.80 -11.29
N ARG A 106 -5.90 7.85 -10.98
CA ARG A 106 -7.03 7.75 -10.04
C ARG A 106 -8.17 6.85 -10.53
N ASN A 107 -8.38 6.77 -11.82
CA ASN A 107 -9.42 5.90 -12.39
C ASN A 107 -9.09 4.40 -12.38
N THR A 108 -7.86 4.04 -12.04
CA THR A 108 -7.45 2.64 -11.82
C THR A 108 -6.97 2.40 -10.39
N ASN A 109 -7.01 3.43 -9.53
CA ASN A 109 -6.68 3.32 -8.11
C ASN A 109 -7.93 3.59 -7.27
N PHE A 110 -8.48 2.55 -6.67
CA PHE A 110 -9.67 2.56 -5.83
C PHE A 110 -9.35 2.66 -4.34
N ALA A 111 -8.07 2.63 -3.96
CA ALA A 111 -7.63 2.67 -2.57
C ALA A 111 -8.04 3.99 -1.89
N ILE A 112 -8.51 3.88 -0.67
CA ILE A 112 -8.91 5.03 0.16
C ILE A 112 -8.39 4.85 1.58
N GLY A 113 -7.78 5.91 2.13
CA GLY A 113 -7.30 5.94 3.51
C GLY A 113 -8.33 5.41 4.50
N GLY A 114 -7.91 4.58 5.45
CA GLY A 114 -8.77 4.00 6.48
C GLY A 114 -9.64 2.83 6.06
N ALA A 115 -9.56 2.35 4.81
CA ALA A 115 -10.36 1.22 4.35
C ALA A 115 -10.03 -0.06 5.13
N ASN A 116 -11.07 -0.72 5.67
CA ASN A 116 -10.98 -2.07 6.22
C ASN A 116 -11.13 -3.10 5.11
N THR A 117 -10.87 -4.36 5.40
CA THR A 117 -11.05 -5.45 4.41
C THR A 117 -12.51 -5.70 4.01
N GLY A 118 -13.46 -5.33 4.86
CA GLY A 118 -14.91 -5.38 4.63
C GLY A 118 -15.45 -4.16 3.90
N SER A 119 -16.66 -3.73 4.32
CA SER A 119 -17.35 -2.56 3.78
C SER A 119 -17.07 -1.28 4.57
N ASP A 120 -16.49 -1.40 5.76
CA ASP A 120 -16.27 -0.26 6.65
C ASP A 120 -14.99 0.49 6.31
N ASN A 121 -14.97 1.77 6.69
CA ASN A 121 -13.81 2.63 6.63
C ASN A 121 -13.67 3.36 7.97
N THR A 122 -12.49 3.27 8.57
CA THR A 122 -12.19 3.82 9.90
C THR A 122 -11.41 5.13 9.86
N PHE A 123 -11.25 5.74 8.67
CA PHE A 123 -10.55 7.02 8.54
C PHE A 123 -11.22 8.12 9.36
N ILE A 124 -12.50 8.35 9.11
CA ILE A 124 -13.28 9.35 9.87
C ILE A 124 -14.21 8.60 10.83
N PRO A 125 -14.27 8.99 12.12
CA PRO A 125 -15.16 8.36 13.08
C PRO A 125 -16.61 8.28 12.58
N ASN A 126 -17.20 7.09 12.71
CA ASN A 126 -18.57 6.78 12.23
C ASN A 126 -18.77 6.90 10.70
N ASN A 127 -17.72 7.13 9.94
CA ASN A 127 -17.72 7.21 8.48
C ASN A 127 -18.87 8.04 7.87
N PRO A 128 -19.07 9.30 8.26
CA PRO A 128 -20.21 10.11 7.82
C PRO A 128 -20.20 10.41 6.32
N LEU A 129 -19.07 10.22 5.65
CA LEU A 129 -18.91 10.43 4.20
C LEU A 129 -19.16 9.16 3.38
N GLY A 130 -19.39 8.02 4.03
CA GLY A 130 -19.56 6.75 3.33
C GLY A 130 -18.28 6.32 2.56
N LEU A 131 -17.10 6.62 3.09
CA LEU A 131 -15.83 6.19 2.48
C LEU A 131 -15.81 4.66 2.36
N PRO A 132 -15.41 4.09 1.21
CA PRO A 132 -15.51 2.66 0.98
C PRO A 132 -14.45 1.86 1.75
N GLY A 133 -14.83 0.68 2.20
CA GLY A 133 -13.92 -0.42 2.51
C GLY A 133 -13.54 -1.20 1.25
N LEU A 134 -12.67 -2.21 1.40
CA LEU A 134 -12.14 -3.00 0.28
C LEU A 134 -13.22 -3.65 -0.57
N GLN A 135 -14.26 -4.25 0.05
CA GLN A 135 -15.32 -4.92 -0.71
C GLN A 135 -16.10 -3.96 -1.60
N GLN A 136 -16.32 -2.73 -1.14
CA GLN A 136 -17.00 -1.71 -1.92
C GLN A 136 -16.13 -1.20 -3.08
N GLN A 137 -14.80 -1.10 -2.88
CA GLN A 137 -13.85 -0.76 -3.95
C GLN A 137 -13.89 -1.82 -5.06
N ILE A 138 -13.83 -3.10 -4.70
CA ILE A 138 -13.93 -4.23 -5.64
C ILE A 138 -15.28 -4.22 -6.36
N ASN A 139 -16.38 -3.99 -5.62
CA ASN A 139 -17.72 -3.95 -6.20
C ASN A 139 -17.91 -2.77 -7.16
N SER A 140 -17.29 -1.61 -6.87
CA SER A 140 -17.28 -0.46 -7.77
C SER A 140 -16.59 -0.80 -9.09
N PHE A 141 -15.39 -1.36 -9.04
CA PHE A 141 -14.66 -1.82 -10.22
C PHE A 141 -15.47 -2.82 -11.06
N ILE A 142 -16.07 -3.82 -10.40
CA ILE A 142 -16.92 -4.82 -11.08
C ILE A 142 -18.17 -4.16 -11.68
N GLY A 143 -18.74 -3.19 -10.99
CA GLY A 143 -19.89 -2.41 -11.47
C GLY A 143 -19.56 -1.64 -12.73
N ASP A 144 -18.39 -0.98 -12.79
CA ASP A 144 -17.91 -0.25 -13.95
C ASP A 144 -17.71 -1.17 -15.17
N LEU A 145 -17.16 -2.38 -14.96
CA LEU A 145 -17.01 -3.38 -16.02
C LEU A 145 -18.37 -3.83 -16.56
N LYS A 146 -19.32 -4.11 -15.67
CA LYS A 146 -20.69 -4.51 -16.05
C LYS A 146 -21.42 -3.43 -16.83
N ALA A 147 -21.27 -2.17 -16.41
CA ALA A 147 -21.92 -1.02 -17.08
C ALA A 147 -21.51 -0.89 -18.54
N VAL A 148 -20.28 -1.31 -18.89
CA VAL A 148 -19.77 -1.27 -20.28
C VAL A 148 -19.72 -2.66 -20.94
N ASN A 149 -20.30 -3.68 -20.31
CA ASN A 149 -20.32 -5.08 -20.75
C ASN A 149 -18.92 -5.61 -21.13
N ARG A 150 -17.93 -5.40 -20.24
CA ARG A 150 -16.56 -5.87 -20.43
C ARG A 150 -16.12 -6.78 -19.30
N LEU A 151 -15.14 -7.63 -19.58
CA LEU A 151 -14.37 -8.35 -18.57
C LEU A 151 -13.19 -7.50 -18.11
N ALA A 152 -12.63 -7.88 -16.96
CA ALA A 152 -11.37 -7.34 -16.49
C ALA A 152 -10.24 -7.65 -17.49
N ASP A 153 -9.30 -6.75 -17.60
CA ASP A 153 -8.15 -6.92 -18.49
C ASP A 153 -7.22 -8.01 -17.94
N CYS A 154 -7.13 -9.12 -18.66
CA CYS A 154 -6.31 -10.26 -18.26
C CYS A 154 -4.79 -10.00 -18.35
N GLU A 155 -4.37 -8.92 -19.03
CA GLU A 155 -2.98 -8.50 -19.15
C GLU A 155 -2.58 -7.46 -18.08
N ALA A 156 -3.55 -6.94 -17.31
CA ALA A 156 -3.30 -6.00 -16.22
C ALA A 156 -2.88 -6.72 -14.93
N VAL A 157 -2.21 -5.99 -14.04
CA VAL A 157 -1.96 -6.41 -12.66
C VAL A 157 -2.98 -5.79 -11.71
N TYR A 158 -3.53 -6.61 -10.81
CA TYR A 158 -4.51 -6.23 -9.79
C TYR A 158 -3.85 -6.33 -8.42
N ILE A 159 -3.81 -5.25 -7.66
CA ILE A 159 -3.07 -5.14 -6.41
C ILE A 159 -4.04 -4.91 -5.27
N ILE A 160 -3.92 -5.71 -4.19
CA ILE A 160 -4.73 -5.62 -2.98
C ILE A 160 -3.81 -5.48 -1.77
N TRP A 161 -3.93 -4.38 -1.04
CA TRP A 161 -3.28 -4.20 0.26
C TRP A 161 -4.22 -3.52 1.25
N ALA A 162 -4.78 -4.30 2.16
CA ALA A 162 -5.65 -3.86 3.24
C ALA A 162 -5.56 -4.84 4.41
N GLY A 163 -6.03 -4.43 5.58
CA GLY A 163 -6.10 -5.29 6.77
C GLY A 163 -5.56 -4.64 8.05
N ALA A 164 -4.66 -3.67 7.93
CA ALA A 164 -4.13 -2.97 9.11
C ALA A 164 -5.24 -2.22 9.87
N ASN A 165 -6.16 -1.59 9.15
CA ASN A 165 -7.25 -0.82 9.74
C ASN A 165 -8.27 -1.67 10.49
N ASP A 166 -8.45 -2.93 10.09
CA ASP A 166 -9.29 -3.90 10.81
C ASP A 166 -8.82 -4.07 12.26
N TYR A 167 -7.52 -4.03 12.50
CA TYR A 167 -6.92 -4.21 13.83
C TYR A 167 -6.66 -2.88 14.55
N LEU A 168 -6.09 -1.90 13.86
CA LEU A 168 -5.72 -0.61 14.45
C LEU A 168 -6.93 0.31 14.63
N GLY A 169 -7.76 0.44 13.60
CA GLY A 169 -8.91 1.34 13.56
C GLY A 169 -10.19 0.72 14.10
N ALA A 170 -10.56 -0.47 13.62
CA ALA A 170 -11.77 -1.16 14.07
C ALA A 170 -11.57 -2.01 15.32
N GLY A 171 -10.33 -2.26 15.75
CA GLY A 171 -10.02 -2.99 16.99
C GLY A 171 -10.38 -4.47 16.95
N LEU A 172 -10.40 -5.10 15.76
CA LEU A 172 -10.65 -6.53 15.66
C LEU A 172 -9.52 -7.32 16.35
N THR A 173 -9.92 -8.40 17.02
CA THR A 173 -9.01 -9.29 17.76
C THR A 173 -8.92 -10.69 17.17
N GLN A 174 -9.52 -10.91 16.01
CA GLN A 174 -9.56 -12.18 15.31
C GLN A 174 -9.33 -11.98 13.81
N PRO A 175 -8.41 -12.71 13.16
CA PRO A 175 -8.05 -12.49 11.76
C PRO A 175 -8.97 -13.19 10.77
N ALA A 176 -9.88 -14.06 11.21
CA ALA A 176 -10.69 -14.91 10.33
C ALA A 176 -11.52 -14.10 9.32
N MET A 177 -12.16 -13.00 9.75
CA MET A 177 -12.98 -12.17 8.88
C MET A 177 -12.14 -11.36 7.88
N PRO A 178 -11.07 -10.64 8.28
CA PRO A 178 -10.15 -9.98 7.35
C PRO A 178 -9.56 -10.94 6.31
N ILE A 179 -9.13 -12.13 6.70
CA ILE A 179 -8.60 -13.15 5.77
C ILE A 179 -9.67 -13.59 4.76
N LYS A 180 -10.90 -13.85 5.24
CA LYS A 180 -12.00 -14.20 4.36
C LYS A 180 -12.29 -13.09 3.36
N ASN A 181 -12.36 -11.84 3.80
CA ASN A 181 -12.64 -10.69 2.95
C ASN A 181 -11.58 -10.53 1.85
N LEU A 182 -10.30 -10.71 2.17
CA LEU A 182 -9.20 -10.68 1.19
C LEU A 182 -9.33 -11.81 0.17
N SER A 183 -9.67 -13.01 0.63
CA SER A 183 -9.90 -14.17 -0.26
C SER A 183 -11.12 -13.99 -1.17
N ASP A 184 -12.20 -13.40 -0.65
CA ASP A 184 -13.39 -13.05 -1.42
C ASP A 184 -13.06 -11.98 -2.48
N ALA A 185 -12.23 -10.99 -2.16
CA ALA A 185 -11.77 -9.96 -3.10
C ALA A 185 -11.00 -10.59 -4.27
N VAL A 186 -10.03 -11.48 -3.98
CA VAL A 186 -9.28 -12.22 -5.00
C VAL A 186 -10.21 -13.05 -5.89
N THR A 187 -11.14 -13.80 -5.28
CA THR A 187 -12.10 -14.63 -6.00
C THR A 187 -13.01 -13.78 -6.90
N SER A 188 -13.46 -12.63 -6.41
CA SER A 188 -14.33 -11.72 -7.15
C SER A 188 -13.62 -11.10 -8.37
N LEU A 189 -12.36 -10.71 -8.22
CA LEU A 189 -11.53 -10.21 -9.33
C LEU A 189 -11.27 -11.31 -10.36
N ALA A 190 -10.90 -12.51 -9.92
CA ALA A 190 -10.68 -13.65 -10.82
C ALA A 190 -11.94 -14.01 -11.60
N ALA A 191 -13.11 -13.96 -10.96
CA ALA A 191 -14.41 -14.28 -11.58
C ALA A 191 -14.81 -13.32 -12.72
N VAL A 192 -14.33 -12.06 -12.68
CA VAL A 192 -14.58 -11.08 -13.75
C VAL A 192 -13.47 -11.03 -14.81
N GLY A 193 -12.44 -11.88 -14.68
CA GLY A 193 -11.40 -12.00 -15.72
C GLY A 193 -10.00 -11.56 -15.33
N ALA A 194 -9.78 -11.06 -14.11
CA ALA A 194 -8.43 -10.74 -13.63
C ALA A 194 -7.56 -12.01 -13.57
N ARG A 195 -6.30 -11.92 -14.02
CA ARG A 195 -5.37 -13.07 -14.10
C ARG A 195 -4.11 -12.91 -13.28
N HIS A 196 -3.66 -11.70 -13.02
CA HIS A 196 -2.49 -11.41 -12.20
C HIS A 196 -2.89 -10.60 -10.99
N ILE A 197 -3.00 -11.25 -9.84
CA ILE A 197 -3.48 -10.63 -8.61
C ILE A 197 -2.37 -10.68 -7.56
N MET A 198 -1.83 -9.52 -7.20
CA MET A 198 -0.86 -9.37 -6.12
C MET A 198 -1.60 -9.02 -4.83
N VAL A 199 -1.38 -9.81 -3.80
CA VAL A 199 -1.90 -9.55 -2.45
C VAL A 199 -0.73 -9.33 -1.51
N LEU A 200 -0.80 -8.29 -0.69
CA LEU A 200 0.23 -7.98 0.29
C LEU A 200 -0.24 -8.42 1.69
N ASN A 201 0.68 -9.04 2.44
CA ASN A 201 0.46 -9.31 3.85
C ASN A 201 0.77 -8.06 4.72
N LEU A 202 0.62 -8.17 6.03
CA LEU A 202 0.80 -7.07 6.96
C LEU A 202 2.21 -7.04 7.56
N PRO A 203 2.84 -5.86 7.73
CA PRO A 203 4.01 -5.71 8.59
C PRO A 203 3.62 -5.97 10.06
N ASP A 204 4.60 -6.15 10.95
CA ASP A 204 4.33 -6.27 12.38
C ASP A 204 3.71 -4.96 12.93
N LEU A 205 2.39 -4.99 13.17
CA LEU A 205 1.62 -3.81 13.60
C LEU A 205 1.98 -3.37 15.03
N GLY A 206 2.60 -4.21 15.81
CA GLY A 206 3.12 -3.88 17.13
C GLY A 206 4.45 -3.12 17.11
N GLU A 207 5.11 -3.04 15.93
CA GLU A 207 6.38 -2.32 15.76
C GLU A 207 6.21 -0.90 15.21
N LEU A 208 4.98 -0.46 14.96
CA LEU A 208 4.70 0.91 14.53
C LEU A 208 5.01 1.91 15.67
N PRO A 209 5.44 3.14 15.39
CA PRO A 209 5.65 4.17 16.42
C PRO A 209 4.46 4.33 17.36
N ALA A 210 3.24 4.23 16.86
CA ALA A 210 2.00 4.35 17.62
C ALA A 210 1.78 3.21 18.64
N THR A 211 2.33 2.02 18.41
CA THR A 211 1.99 0.82 19.17
C THR A 211 3.16 0.25 19.98
N ARG A 212 4.39 0.41 19.51
CA ARG A 212 5.60 -0.23 20.06
C ARG A 212 5.95 0.18 21.51
N ARG A 213 5.56 1.40 21.90
CA ARG A 213 5.87 1.91 23.24
C ARG A 213 5.09 1.20 24.36
N ASN A 214 3.96 0.58 24.04
CA ASN A 214 3.21 -0.27 24.97
C ASN A 214 3.51 -1.74 24.67
N SER A 215 4.37 -2.36 25.48
CA SER A 215 4.85 -3.73 25.24
C SER A 215 3.73 -4.77 25.18
N GLN A 216 2.67 -4.62 25.95
CA GLN A 216 1.53 -5.54 25.95
C GLN A 216 0.73 -5.40 24.64
N GLN A 217 0.47 -4.18 24.20
CA GLN A 217 -0.22 -3.91 22.93
C GLN A 217 0.62 -4.36 21.73
N SER A 218 1.92 -4.04 21.73
CA SER A 218 2.87 -4.47 20.71
C SER A 218 2.89 -5.99 20.57
N ALA A 219 3.05 -6.72 21.68
CA ALA A 219 3.06 -8.19 21.65
C ALA A 219 1.75 -8.78 21.11
N LEU A 220 0.60 -8.21 21.50
CA LEU A 220 -0.72 -8.65 21.04
C LEU A 220 -0.87 -8.42 19.53
N LEU A 221 -0.56 -7.22 19.03
CA LEU A 221 -0.66 -6.87 17.61
C LEU A 221 0.30 -7.70 16.76
N ASN A 222 1.53 -7.95 17.21
CA ASN A 222 2.49 -8.79 16.51
C ASN A 222 2.02 -10.26 16.45
N ALA A 223 1.40 -10.78 17.51
CA ALA A 223 0.81 -12.12 17.49
C ALA A 223 -0.34 -12.19 16.49
N LEU A 224 -1.23 -11.20 16.50
CA LEU A 224 -2.38 -11.10 15.60
C LEU A 224 -1.95 -10.94 14.12
N THR A 225 -0.92 -10.13 13.86
CA THR A 225 -0.33 -9.97 12.52
C THR A 225 0.22 -11.31 12.00
N ARG A 226 0.96 -12.04 12.83
CA ARG A 226 1.49 -13.36 12.41
C ARG A 226 0.37 -14.36 12.11
N GLU A 227 -0.67 -14.40 12.95
CA GLU A 227 -1.84 -15.24 12.70
C GLU A 227 -2.57 -14.86 11.41
N HIS A 228 -2.75 -13.56 11.17
CA HIS A 228 -3.31 -13.03 9.91
C HIS A 228 -2.48 -13.49 8.71
N ASN A 229 -1.18 -13.26 8.71
CA ASN A 229 -0.29 -13.52 7.58
C ASN A 229 -0.23 -15.02 7.24
N VAL A 230 -0.11 -15.88 8.25
CA VAL A 230 -0.14 -17.34 8.07
C VAL A 230 -1.51 -17.80 7.54
N GLY A 231 -2.59 -17.29 8.11
CA GLY A 231 -3.95 -17.60 7.68
C GLY A 231 -4.23 -17.12 6.26
N LEU A 232 -3.78 -15.93 5.89
CA LEU A 232 -3.92 -15.37 4.54
C LEU A 232 -3.19 -16.24 3.52
N ALA A 233 -1.92 -16.56 3.77
CA ALA A 233 -1.15 -17.42 2.85
C ALA A 233 -1.82 -18.78 2.64
N LYS A 234 -2.31 -19.41 3.71
CA LYS A 234 -3.04 -20.67 3.64
C LYS A 234 -4.37 -20.53 2.88
N SER A 235 -5.13 -19.47 3.14
CA SER A 235 -6.40 -19.23 2.46
C SER A 235 -6.21 -19.02 0.96
N LEU A 236 -5.26 -18.16 0.56
CA LEU A 236 -4.96 -17.90 -0.84
C LEU A 236 -4.49 -19.16 -1.59
N SER A 237 -3.63 -19.98 -0.95
CA SER A 237 -3.15 -21.23 -1.55
C SER A 237 -4.24 -22.31 -1.73
N SER A 238 -5.34 -22.20 -0.98
CA SER A 238 -6.47 -23.13 -1.04
C SER A 238 -7.61 -22.67 -1.97
N LEU A 239 -7.49 -21.50 -2.60
CA LEU A 239 -8.51 -21.02 -3.53
C LEU A 239 -8.54 -21.89 -4.79
N SER A 240 -9.74 -22.38 -5.15
CA SER A 240 -9.98 -23.11 -6.38
C SER A 240 -10.30 -22.13 -7.52
N LEU A 241 -9.27 -21.58 -8.14
CA LEU A 241 -9.39 -20.65 -9.26
C LEU A 241 -8.97 -21.33 -10.58
N GLY A 242 -9.24 -20.66 -11.71
CA GLY A 242 -8.75 -21.13 -13.00
C GLY A 242 -7.22 -21.27 -13.04
N SER A 243 -6.72 -22.24 -13.81
CA SER A 243 -5.28 -22.50 -13.93
C SER A 243 -4.48 -21.34 -14.55
N ASP A 244 -5.17 -20.38 -15.13
CA ASP A 244 -4.66 -19.15 -15.73
C ASP A 244 -4.61 -17.97 -14.75
N VAL A 245 -5.11 -18.13 -13.51
CA VAL A 245 -5.05 -17.12 -12.45
C VAL A 245 -3.76 -17.29 -11.65
N ASN A 246 -2.95 -16.24 -11.63
CA ASN A 246 -1.71 -16.16 -10.89
C ASN A 246 -1.86 -15.27 -9.67
N ILE A 247 -1.80 -15.85 -8.48
CA ILE A 247 -1.80 -15.11 -7.22
C ILE A 247 -0.35 -14.91 -6.78
N ILE A 248 0.04 -13.65 -6.56
CA ILE A 248 1.35 -13.26 -6.09
C ILE A 248 1.22 -12.74 -4.66
N LEU A 249 1.71 -13.50 -3.68
CA LEU A 249 1.77 -13.03 -2.30
C LEU A 249 3.07 -12.24 -2.09
N PHE A 250 2.94 -10.93 -1.82
CA PHE A 250 4.08 -10.11 -1.43
C PHE A 250 4.23 -10.14 0.10
N ASP A 251 5.29 -10.76 0.57
CA ASP A 251 5.62 -10.86 2.00
C ASP A 251 6.26 -9.56 2.51
N VAL A 252 5.41 -8.56 2.78
CA VAL A 252 5.82 -7.28 3.38
C VAL A 252 6.33 -7.47 4.80
N HIS A 253 5.78 -8.45 5.55
CA HIS A 253 6.23 -8.75 6.90
C HIS A 253 7.72 -9.09 6.95
N SER A 254 8.18 -9.99 6.08
CA SER A 254 9.60 -10.36 6.03
C SER A 254 10.48 -9.20 5.58
N LEU A 255 10.04 -8.39 4.61
CA LEU A 255 10.77 -7.19 4.20
C LEU A 255 10.89 -6.16 5.32
N PHE A 256 9.79 -5.88 6.01
CA PHE A 256 9.74 -4.94 7.11
C PHE A 256 10.68 -5.36 8.25
N ASN A 257 10.67 -6.65 8.62
CA ASN A 257 11.57 -7.21 9.63
C ASN A 257 13.05 -7.13 9.23
N GLN A 258 13.38 -7.30 7.93
CA GLN A 258 14.73 -7.09 7.44
C GLN A 258 15.17 -5.63 7.60
N VAL A 259 14.27 -4.67 7.31
CA VAL A 259 14.53 -3.23 7.48
C VAL A 259 14.75 -2.90 8.97
N LEU A 260 13.89 -3.38 9.86
CA LEU A 260 14.03 -3.15 11.31
C LEU A 260 15.32 -3.73 11.87
N THR A 261 15.74 -4.90 11.39
CA THR A 261 16.93 -5.60 11.88
C THR A 261 18.23 -5.01 11.32
N ASN A 262 18.20 -4.51 10.10
CA ASN A 262 19.38 -4.01 9.38
C ASN A 262 19.10 -2.64 8.72
N PRO A 263 18.72 -1.61 9.47
CA PRO A 263 18.22 -0.35 8.91
C PRO A 263 19.21 0.35 7.97
N THR A 264 20.48 0.35 8.32
CA THR A 264 21.54 1.02 7.52
C THR A 264 21.72 0.37 6.13
N LYS A 265 21.45 -0.93 5.98
CA LYS A 265 21.48 -1.62 4.69
C LYS A 265 20.41 -1.08 3.73
N PHE A 266 19.33 -0.55 4.28
CA PHE A 266 18.21 0.04 3.54
C PHE A 266 18.26 1.58 3.52
N GLY A 267 19.33 2.17 4.08
CA GLY A 267 19.55 3.61 4.10
C GLY A 267 18.83 4.34 5.24
N PHE A 268 18.31 3.64 6.26
CA PHE A 268 17.65 4.27 7.41
C PHE A 268 18.60 4.44 8.60
N THR A 269 18.40 5.54 9.34
CA THR A 269 19.06 5.81 10.63
C THR A 269 18.05 5.71 11.79
N ASN A 270 16.75 5.91 11.52
CA ASN A 270 15.68 5.77 12.49
C ASN A 270 14.53 4.94 11.93
N VAL A 271 14.22 3.82 12.61
CA VAL A 271 13.16 2.88 12.23
C VAL A 271 12.12 2.71 13.34
N THR A 272 12.11 3.61 14.31
CA THR A 272 11.32 3.47 15.54
C THR A 272 10.40 4.64 15.83
N ASP A 273 10.73 5.81 15.31
CA ASP A 273 10.01 7.03 15.59
C ASP A 273 9.40 7.63 14.31
N SER A 274 8.40 8.48 14.50
CA SER A 274 7.82 9.30 13.46
C SER A 274 8.76 10.47 13.11
N GLN A 275 8.97 10.72 11.82
CA GLN A 275 9.72 11.89 11.37
C GLN A 275 9.00 13.18 11.76
N LEU A 276 7.66 13.23 11.63
CA LEU A 276 6.86 14.39 12.00
C LEU A 276 6.99 14.75 13.48
N ASP A 277 7.04 13.77 14.39
CA ASP A 277 7.21 14.02 15.82
C ASP A 277 8.60 14.52 16.18
N GLN A 278 9.59 14.32 15.31
CA GLN A 278 10.98 14.70 15.58
C GLN A 278 11.39 16.02 14.90
N LEU A 279 10.53 16.63 14.08
CA LEU A 279 10.87 17.81 13.28
C LEU A 279 11.48 18.95 14.10
N GLU A 280 10.96 19.21 15.31
CA GLU A 280 11.46 20.30 16.19
C GLU A 280 12.82 19.98 16.83
N HIS A 281 13.23 18.70 16.82
CA HIS A 281 14.43 18.20 17.47
C HIS A 281 15.55 17.84 16.49
N LEU A 282 15.26 17.85 15.16
CA LEU A 282 16.25 17.53 14.14
C LEU A 282 17.31 18.65 14.04
N GLN A 283 18.43 18.47 14.74
CA GLN A 283 19.58 19.38 14.67
C GLN A 283 20.33 19.28 13.34
N ASN A 284 20.21 18.12 12.66
CA ASN A 284 20.73 17.89 11.32
C ASN A 284 19.72 17.03 10.57
N TYR A 285 19.21 17.51 9.42
CA TYR A 285 18.26 16.83 8.54
C TYR A 285 18.84 15.58 7.83
N THR A 286 19.86 14.98 8.39
CA THR A 286 20.55 13.79 7.85
C THR A 286 19.90 12.48 8.29
N ASP A 287 18.99 12.52 9.27
CA ASP A 287 18.31 11.34 9.74
C ASP A 287 17.27 10.86 8.72
N LYS A 288 17.40 9.59 8.34
CA LYS A 288 16.55 8.92 7.37
C LYS A 288 15.58 8.02 8.11
N PHE A 289 14.33 8.44 8.16
CA PHE A 289 13.26 7.77 8.89
C PHE A 289 12.52 6.72 8.05
N LEU A 290 12.18 5.60 8.68
CA LEU A 290 11.29 4.61 8.12
C LEU A 290 9.83 5.13 8.06
N PHE A 291 9.41 5.84 9.12
CA PHE A 291 8.05 6.32 9.29
C PHE A 291 7.94 7.84 9.12
N TRP A 292 6.91 8.28 8.38
CA TRP A 292 6.55 9.68 8.25
C TRP A 292 5.80 10.19 9.47
N ASP A 293 4.68 9.55 9.79
CA ASP A 293 3.94 9.74 11.04
C ASP A 293 4.00 8.47 11.92
N VAL A 294 3.14 8.37 12.93
CA VAL A 294 3.18 7.24 13.87
C VAL A 294 2.66 5.92 13.29
N ILE A 295 2.16 5.91 12.05
CA ILE A 295 1.62 4.74 11.35
C ILE A 295 2.24 4.56 9.98
N HIS A 296 2.36 5.67 9.20
CA HIS A 296 2.62 5.61 7.77
C HIS A 296 4.10 5.72 7.44
N PRO A 297 4.57 4.96 6.44
CA PRO A 297 5.95 5.01 5.98
C PRO A 297 6.31 6.32 5.26
N THR A 298 7.60 6.66 5.26
CA THR A 298 8.14 7.72 4.39
C THR A 298 8.14 7.29 2.92
N THR A 299 8.24 8.25 2.00
CA THR A 299 8.39 7.98 0.56
C THR A 299 9.61 7.11 0.24
N THR A 300 10.71 7.22 1.03
CA THR A 300 11.86 6.32 0.95
C THR A 300 11.48 4.87 1.17
N SER A 301 10.66 4.60 2.19
CA SER A 301 10.14 3.26 2.48
C SER A 301 9.25 2.76 1.35
N HIS A 302 8.39 3.61 0.82
CA HIS A 302 7.54 3.29 -0.33
C HIS A 302 8.35 2.95 -1.58
N MET A 303 9.45 3.64 -1.82
CA MET A 303 10.35 3.31 -2.94
C MET A 303 10.98 1.90 -2.79
N ILE A 304 11.34 1.52 -1.57
CA ILE A 304 11.85 0.16 -1.27
C ILE A 304 10.76 -0.88 -1.55
N PHE A 305 9.52 -0.66 -1.06
CA PHE A 305 8.40 -1.57 -1.33
C PHE A 305 8.16 -1.76 -2.84
N ALA A 306 8.21 -0.66 -3.61
CA ALA A 306 8.04 -0.72 -5.06
C ALA A 306 9.11 -1.57 -5.75
N LYS A 307 10.39 -1.44 -5.37
CA LYS A 307 11.48 -2.23 -5.92
C LYS A 307 11.29 -3.74 -5.65
N PHE A 308 10.86 -4.09 -4.44
CA PHE A 308 10.58 -5.49 -4.09
C PHE A 308 9.35 -6.03 -4.83
N ALA A 309 8.26 -5.28 -4.89
CA ALA A 309 7.07 -5.65 -5.68
C ALA A 309 7.42 -5.89 -7.16
N PHE A 310 8.20 -4.98 -7.75
CA PHE A 310 8.69 -5.13 -9.12
C PHE A 310 9.48 -6.43 -9.32
N SER A 311 10.35 -6.80 -8.37
CA SER A 311 11.13 -8.03 -8.47
C SER A 311 10.27 -9.30 -8.46
N LEU A 312 9.09 -9.26 -7.83
CA LEU A 312 8.12 -10.37 -7.83
C LEU A 312 7.32 -10.44 -9.14
N LEU A 313 7.07 -9.31 -9.78
CA LEU A 313 6.30 -9.21 -11.03
C LEU A 313 7.15 -9.48 -12.27
N ALA A 314 8.42 -9.10 -12.27
CA ALA A 314 9.31 -9.21 -13.41
C ALA A 314 9.43 -10.64 -14.02
N PRO A 315 9.53 -11.72 -13.24
CA PRO A 315 9.60 -13.10 -13.79
C PRO A 315 8.34 -13.52 -14.56
N ILE A 316 7.17 -13.05 -14.14
CA ILE A 316 5.87 -13.41 -14.74
C ILE A 316 5.81 -12.93 -16.18
N VAL A 317 6.31 -11.74 -16.44
CA VAL A 317 6.33 -11.15 -17.78
C VAL A 317 7.41 -11.77 -18.67
N GLN A 318 8.57 -12.11 -18.12
CA GLN A 318 9.62 -12.79 -18.87
C GLN A 318 9.19 -14.17 -19.36
N ALA A 319 8.45 -14.93 -18.56
CA ALA A 319 7.90 -16.23 -18.96
C ALA A 319 6.91 -16.12 -20.12
N ARG A 320 6.13 -15.01 -20.21
CA ARG A 320 5.20 -14.75 -21.33
C ARG A 320 5.93 -14.43 -22.61
N LEU A 321 6.89 -13.50 -22.58
CA LEU A 321 7.66 -13.11 -23.76
C LEU A 321 8.36 -14.32 -24.41
N SER A 322 8.83 -15.27 -23.60
CA SER A 322 9.41 -16.50 -24.08
C SER A 322 8.38 -17.42 -24.76
N ASN A 323 7.17 -17.51 -24.23
CA ASN A 323 6.08 -18.32 -24.81
C ASN A 323 5.53 -17.70 -26.09
N ASP A 324 5.42 -16.36 -26.17
CA ASP A 324 4.96 -15.68 -27.37
C ASP A 324 5.97 -15.78 -28.51
N GLN A 325 7.28 -15.68 -28.22
CA GLN A 325 8.32 -15.94 -29.22
C GLN A 325 8.33 -17.39 -29.70
N TYR A 326 8.05 -18.36 -28.81
CA TYR A 326 7.96 -19.77 -29.20
C TYR A 326 6.74 -20.05 -30.09
N ASN A 327 5.61 -19.40 -29.83
CA ASN A 327 4.40 -19.53 -30.65
C ASN A 327 4.54 -18.85 -32.02
N LEU A 328 5.23 -17.70 -32.11
CA LEU A 328 5.50 -17.02 -33.37
C LEU A 328 6.55 -17.72 -34.24
N SER A 329 7.44 -18.50 -33.65
CA SER A 329 8.44 -19.29 -34.40
C SER A 329 7.88 -20.60 -34.95
N ASN A 330 6.67 -21.00 -34.57
CA ASN A 330 5.97 -22.21 -34.99
C ASN A 330 4.80 -21.93 -35.95
N LEU A 331 4.61 -20.67 -36.40
CA LEU A 331 3.70 -20.23 -37.45
C LEU A 331 4.48 -19.93 -38.73
#